data_9f774c865858e4ef7d1a97290b57514c
#
_entry.id   9f774c865858e4ef7d1a97290b57514c
#
_cell.length_a   1.000
_cell.length_b   1.000
_cell.length_c   1.000
_cell.angle_alpha   90.00
_cell.angle_beta   90.00
_cell.angle_gamma   90.00
#
_symmetry.space_group_name_H-M   'P 1'
#
loop_
_entity.id
_entity.type
_entity.pdbx_description
1 polymer ?
#
loop_
_entity_poly.entity_id
_entity_poly.type
_entity_poly.pdbx_seq_one_letter_code
_entity_poly.pdbx_strand_id
1 'polypeptide(L)'
;MARASPPQLLKGLPRPDGISEDAQLYWSDENGNCYKPGDTVPADVSMLSITGDYEVIYLPGTYGAGSAVTDMKPHNNILTLRGALFTRKGYTQVGWSTVDGGEKVYGFEDVYTQNEALTLYPVWNANQYTITFDTNGGSEIAPITQDYGTEITAPDNPTRKGYTFKGWDKEIPET
;
A
#
# COMPACT_ATOMS: atom_id res chain seq x y z
N MET A 1 -23.81 53.89 -6.07
CA MET A 1 -23.92 52.48 -6.47
C MET A 1 -22.53 52.03 -6.87
N ALA A 2 -21.88 51.26 -5.99
CA ALA A 2 -20.60 50.64 -6.36
C ALA A 2 -20.85 49.58 -7.44
N ARG A 3 -20.17 49.74 -8.58
CA ARG A 3 -20.17 48.68 -9.61
C ARG A 3 -19.50 47.46 -9.03
N ALA A 4 -20.21 46.33 -8.97
CA ALA A 4 -19.60 45.06 -8.70
C ALA A 4 -18.47 44.82 -9.71
N SER A 5 -17.28 44.49 -9.24
CA SER A 5 -16.17 44.11 -10.11
C SER A 5 -16.54 42.82 -10.87
N PRO A 6 -16.13 42.67 -12.14
CA PRO A 6 -16.42 41.45 -12.87
C PRO A 6 -15.74 40.24 -12.20
N PRO A 7 -16.34 39.03 -12.30
CA PRO A 7 -15.73 37.81 -11.79
C PRO A 7 -14.32 37.63 -12.37
N GLN A 8 -13.37 37.24 -11.52
CA GLN A 8 -11.98 37.07 -11.92
C GLN A 8 -11.67 35.59 -12.16
N LEU A 9 -11.00 35.31 -13.26
CA LEU A 9 -10.52 34.01 -13.59
C LEU A 9 -9.18 33.75 -12.87
N LEU A 10 -9.08 32.69 -12.08
CA LEU A 10 -7.85 32.30 -11.39
C LEU A 10 -6.83 31.67 -12.36
N LYS A 11 -6.35 32.46 -13.33
CA LYS A 11 -5.29 32.12 -14.27
C LYS A 11 -4.00 32.82 -13.90
N GLY A 12 -2.90 32.09 -13.81
CA GLY A 12 -1.56 32.63 -13.72
C GLY A 12 -1.16 33.24 -12.37
N LEU A 13 -1.88 32.92 -11.30
CA LEU A 13 -1.37 33.20 -9.96
C LEU A 13 -0.12 32.35 -9.68
N PRO A 14 0.95 32.94 -9.14
CA PRO A 14 2.14 32.19 -8.82
C PRO A 14 1.84 31.14 -7.73
N ARG A 15 2.51 30.00 -7.84
CA ARG A 15 2.48 29.01 -6.78
C ARG A 15 3.10 29.60 -5.52
N PRO A 16 2.48 29.46 -4.33
CA PRO A 16 3.06 29.93 -3.09
C PRO A 16 4.41 29.26 -2.79
N ASP A 17 5.30 30.00 -2.15
CA ASP A 17 6.56 29.45 -1.67
C ASP A 17 6.31 28.30 -0.70
N GLY A 18 7.09 27.22 -0.83
CA GLY A 18 7.00 26.03 0.03
C GLY A 18 5.93 25.01 -0.34
N ILE A 19 5.11 25.26 -1.39
CA ILE A 19 4.20 24.24 -1.94
C ILE A 19 4.84 23.68 -3.21
N SER A 20 5.17 22.37 -3.21
CA SER A 20 5.84 21.72 -4.33
C SER A 20 4.97 21.62 -5.59
N GLU A 21 5.61 21.37 -6.75
CA GLU A 21 4.92 21.39 -8.06
C GLU A 21 3.90 20.24 -8.22
N ASP A 22 4.07 19.14 -7.49
CA ASP A 22 3.18 17.99 -7.49
C ASP A 22 1.90 18.18 -6.64
N ALA A 23 1.81 19.28 -5.86
CA ALA A 23 0.60 19.55 -5.10
C ALA A 23 -0.55 20.03 -6.00
N GLN A 24 -1.73 19.51 -5.77
CA GLN A 24 -2.98 20.02 -6.35
C GLN A 24 -3.40 21.29 -5.61
N LEU A 25 -3.21 22.45 -6.24
CA LEU A 25 -3.52 23.75 -5.64
C LEU A 25 -5.02 24.04 -5.61
N TYR A 26 -5.46 24.70 -4.55
CA TYR A 26 -6.77 25.35 -4.48
C TYR A 26 -6.72 26.58 -3.56
N TRP A 27 -7.69 27.47 -3.75
CA TRP A 27 -7.88 28.67 -2.96
C TRP A 27 -9.15 28.54 -2.14
N SER A 28 -9.13 29.02 -0.91
CA SER A 28 -10.32 29.07 -0.04
C SER A 28 -10.72 30.51 0.21
N ASP A 29 -12.02 30.81 0.16
CA ASP A 29 -12.56 32.08 0.60
C ASP A 29 -12.90 32.06 2.12
N GLU A 30 -13.38 33.19 2.62
CA GLU A 30 -13.78 33.38 4.01
C GLU A 30 -14.97 32.49 4.44
N ASN A 31 -15.73 31.98 3.48
CA ASN A 31 -16.88 31.08 3.72
C ASN A 31 -16.49 29.59 3.59
N GLY A 32 -15.22 29.29 3.29
CA GLY A 32 -14.72 27.94 3.11
C GLY A 32 -15.01 27.33 1.72
N ASN A 33 -15.47 28.12 0.74
CA ASN A 33 -15.60 27.65 -0.64
C ASN A 33 -14.21 27.47 -1.25
N CYS A 34 -14.02 26.36 -1.97
CA CYS A 34 -12.76 26.01 -2.61
C CYS A 34 -12.82 26.24 -4.12
N TYR A 35 -11.77 26.86 -4.65
CA TYR A 35 -11.61 27.17 -6.07
C TYR A 35 -10.32 26.59 -6.60
N LYS A 36 -10.38 25.98 -7.78
CA LYS A 36 -9.22 25.38 -8.47
C LYS A 36 -8.66 26.33 -9.53
N PRO A 37 -7.44 26.09 -10.02
CA PRO A 37 -6.92 26.84 -11.16
C PRO A 37 -7.87 26.78 -12.36
N GLY A 38 -8.30 27.94 -12.84
CA GLY A 38 -9.24 28.09 -13.96
C GLY A 38 -10.69 28.28 -13.56
N ASP A 39 -11.05 28.17 -12.30
CA ASP A 39 -12.40 28.49 -11.82
C ASP A 39 -12.64 30.00 -11.85
N THR A 40 -13.91 30.39 -11.98
CA THR A 40 -14.35 31.78 -11.91
C THR A 40 -14.77 32.08 -10.47
N VAL A 41 -14.14 33.09 -9.87
CA VAL A 41 -14.43 33.52 -8.50
C VAL A 41 -15.40 34.72 -8.55
N PRO A 42 -16.47 34.74 -7.70
CA PRO A 42 -17.34 35.89 -7.56
C PRO A 42 -16.56 37.17 -7.21
N ALA A 43 -17.03 38.31 -7.68
CA ALA A 43 -16.30 39.57 -7.56
C ALA A 43 -16.20 40.13 -6.13
N ASP A 44 -17.04 39.63 -5.23
CA ASP A 44 -17.16 40.03 -3.83
C ASP A 44 -16.44 39.09 -2.86
N VAL A 45 -15.70 38.12 -3.38
CA VAL A 45 -14.97 37.14 -2.56
C VAL A 45 -13.56 37.63 -2.25
N SER A 46 -13.21 37.64 -0.97
CA SER A 46 -11.83 37.81 -0.51
C SER A 46 -11.14 36.43 -0.38
N MET A 47 -10.02 36.26 -1.09
CA MET A 47 -9.23 35.04 -1.03
C MET A 47 -8.34 35.06 0.22
N LEU A 48 -8.55 34.13 1.13
CA LEU A 48 -7.84 34.08 2.41
C LEU A 48 -6.61 33.17 2.39
N SER A 49 -6.65 32.09 1.65
CA SER A 49 -5.54 31.13 1.67
C SER A 49 -5.40 30.38 0.35
N ILE A 50 -4.16 30.08 0.03
CA ILE A 50 -3.81 29.12 -1.01
C ILE A 50 -3.21 27.91 -0.30
N THR A 51 -3.69 26.73 -0.65
CA THR A 51 -3.14 25.47 -0.12
C THR A 51 -3.03 24.45 -1.25
N GLY A 52 -2.51 23.30 -0.94
CA GLY A 52 -2.40 22.20 -1.88
C GLY A 52 -2.55 20.88 -1.20
N ASP A 53 -3.00 19.91 -1.95
CA ASP A 53 -3.07 18.52 -1.52
C ASP A 53 -2.09 17.69 -2.33
N TYR A 54 -1.50 16.69 -1.69
CA TYR A 54 -0.57 15.74 -2.29
C TYR A 54 -1.24 14.38 -2.44
N GLU A 55 -1.09 13.77 -3.59
CA GLU A 55 -1.58 12.41 -3.78
C GLU A 55 -0.68 11.40 -3.07
N VAL A 56 -1.27 10.55 -2.25
CA VAL A 56 -0.64 9.34 -1.71
C VAL A 56 -1.31 8.15 -2.36
N ILE A 57 -0.60 7.52 -3.30
CA ILE A 57 -1.11 6.48 -4.17
C ILE A 57 -0.61 5.13 -3.67
N TYR A 58 -1.52 4.19 -3.45
CA TYR A 58 -1.23 2.80 -3.12
C TYR A 58 -1.46 1.95 -4.36
N LEU A 59 -0.41 1.30 -4.83
CA LEU A 59 -0.44 0.42 -6.00
C LEU A 59 -0.22 -1.04 -5.58
N PRO A 60 -0.87 -2.02 -6.23
CA PRO A 60 -0.68 -3.44 -5.90
C PRO A 60 0.72 -3.96 -6.25
N GLY A 61 1.47 -3.25 -7.10
CA GLY A 61 2.76 -3.69 -7.61
C GLY A 61 2.66 -4.92 -8.51
N THR A 62 3.81 -5.51 -8.82
CA THR A 62 3.93 -6.65 -9.74
C THR A 62 3.20 -7.90 -9.24
N TYR A 63 3.18 -8.11 -7.92
CA TYR A 63 2.70 -9.38 -7.33
C TYR A 63 1.40 -9.27 -6.54
N GLY A 64 0.93 -8.06 -6.28
CA GLY A 64 -0.29 -7.83 -5.52
C GLY A 64 -1.54 -7.87 -6.39
N ALA A 65 -2.65 -8.32 -5.82
CA ALA A 65 -3.97 -8.25 -6.43
C ALA A 65 -4.83 -7.22 -5.69
N GLY A 66 -5.57 -6.41 -6.44
CA GLY A 66 -6.43 -5.33 -5.96
C GLY A 66 -6.37 -4.12 -6.90
N SER A 67 -7.18 -3.12 -6.64
CA SER A 67 -7.18 -1.86 -7.38
C SER A 67 -6.36 -0.81 -6.65
N ALA A 68 -5.74 0.11 -7.40
CA ALA A 68 -5.07 1.27 -6.84
C ALA A 68 -6.02 2.08 -5.93
N VAL A 69 -5.46 2.63 -4.87
CA VAL A 69 -6.19 3.51 -3.93
C VAL A 69 -5.39 4.81 -3.81
N THR A 70 -6.10 5.94 -3.73
CA THR A 70 -5.48 7.25 -3.56
C THR A 70 -6.09 7.95 -2.34
N ASP A 71 -5.23 8.50 -1.50
CA ASP A 71 -5.57 9.45 -0.44
C ASP A 71 -5.01 10.82 -0.78
N MET A 72 -5.66 11.87 -0.27
CA MET A 72 -5.18 13.25 -0.40
C MET A 72 -4.64 13.71 0.95
N LYS A 73 -3.38 14.15 0.96
CA LYS A 73 -2.72 14.72 2.14
C LYS A 73 -2.64 16.24 2.01
N PRO A 74 -3.38 17.01 2.82
CA PRO A 74 -3.30 18.47 2.78
C PRO A 74 -1.91 18.98 3.19
N HIS A 75 -1.48 20.08 2.58
CA HIS A 75 -0.22 20.76 2.91
C HIS A 75 -0.16 21.09 4.42
N ASN A 76 0.99 20.87 5.04
CA ASN A 76 1.24 21.04 6.49
C ASN A 76 0.35 20.22 7.44
N ASN A 77 -0.44 19.27 6.91
CA ASN A 77 -1.15 18.29 7.73
C ASN A 77 -0.45 16.94 7.72
N ILE A 78 -0.95 16.05 8.53
CA ILE A 78 -0.53 14.65 8.57
C ILE A 78 -1.52 13.78 7.81
N LEU A 79 -1.04 12.65 7.30
CA LEU A 79 -1.86 11.57 6.79
C LEU A 79 -1.45 10.26 7.49
N THR A 80 -2.40 9.57 8.08
CA THR A 80 -2.18 8.20 8.55
C THR A 80 -2.26 7.25 7.38
N LEU A 81 -1.17 6.52 7.12
CA LEU A 81 -1.09 5.57 6.02
C LEU A 81 -2.02 4.38 6.27
N ARG A 82 -2.54 3.81 5.19
CA ARG A 82 -3.51 2.71 5.28
C ARG A 82 -2.86 1.41 5.76
N GLY A 83 -3.68 0.55 6.36
CA GLY A 83 -3.36 -0.86 6.62
C GLY A 83 -3.22 -1.67 5.33
N ALA A 84 -3.24 -3.01 5.44
CA ALA A 84 -3.14 -3.89 4.28
C ALA A 84 -4.30 -3.67 3.30
N LEU A 85 -3.97 -3.43 2.03
CA LEU A 85 -4.94 -3.16 0.96
C LEU A 85 -4.97 -4.26 -0.11
N PHE A 86 -3.87 -4.99 -0.26
CA PHE A 86 -3.67 -5.90 -1.36
C PHE A 86 -3.51 -7.34 -0.86
N THR A 87 -3.76 -8.29 -1.75
CA THR A 87 -3.62 -9.72 -1.47
C THR A 87 -2.59 -10.35 -2.40
N ARG A 88 -1.91 -11.38 -1.91
CA ARG A 88 -1.00 -12.23 -2.69
C ARG A 88 -1.07 -13.64 -2.15
N LYS A 89 -1.33 -14.63 -3.03
CA LYS A 89 -1.42 -16.02 -2.61
C LYS A 89 -0.14 -16.48 -1.92
N GLY A 90 -0.26 -17.04 -0.72
CA GLY A 90 0.87 -17.55 0.06
C GLY A 90 1.71 -16.49 0.77
N TYR A 91 1.29 -15.23 0.76
CA TYR A 91 2.02 -14.11 1.38
C TYR A 91 1.08 -13.26 2.23
N THR A 92 1.65 -12.61 3.22
CA THR A 92 0.98 -11.61 4.06
C THR A 92 1.62 -10.25 3.80
N GLN A 93 0.80 -9.22 3.54
CA GLN A 93 1.29 -7.85 3.46
C GLN A 93 1.72 -7.37 4.86
N VAL A 94 2.91 -6.77 4.98
CA VAL A 94 3.51 -6.39 6.29
C VAL A 94 3.91 -4.92 6.36
N GLY A 95 3.62 -4.14 5.34
CA GLY A 95 3.92 -2.71 5.29
C GLY A 95 3.99 -2.20 3.87
N TRP A 96 4.66 -1.06 3.71
CA TRP A 96 4.76 -0.29 2.48
C TRP A 96 6.21 0.02 2.12
N SER A 97 6.49 0.01 0.82
CA SER A 97 7.73 0.46 0.20
C SER A 97 7.46 1.57 -0.81
N THR A 98 8.43 2.42 -1.06
CA THR A 98 8.38 3.42 -2.15
C THR A 98 8.82 2.85 -3.50
N VAL A 99 9.31 1.60 -3.51
CA VAL A 99 9.76 0.87 -4.70
C VAL A 99 9.04 -0.46 -4.78
N ASP A 100 8.52 -0.84 -5.96
CA ASP A 100 7.90 -2.15 -6.17
C ASP A 100 8.90 -3.27 -5.93
N GLY A 101 8.59 -4.18 -5.00
CA GLY A 101 9.51 -5.22 -4.53
C GLY A 101 10.65 -4.74 -3.62
N GLY A 102 10.63 -3.48 -3.19
CA GLY A 102 11.64 -2.91 -2.29
C GLY A 102 11.44 -3.27 -0.82
N GLU A 103 12.40 -2.83 -0.01
CA GLU A 103 12.36 -2.98 1.45
C GLU A 103 11.25 -2.15 2.10
N LYS A 104 10.81 -2.56 3.29
CA LYS A 104 9.80 -1.85 4.04
C LYS A 104 10.32 -0.49 4.52
N VAL A 105 9.64 0.58 4.08
CA VAL A 105 9.90 1.97 4.48
C VAL A 105 8.89 2.43 5.52
N TYR A 106 7.62 2.04 5.36
CA TYR A 106 6.53 2.41 6.28
C TYR A 106 5.81 1.18 6.81
N GLY A 107 5.43 1.24 8.09
CA GLY A 107 4.46 0.34 8.69
C GLY A 107 3.02 0.68 8.29
N PHE A 108 2.08 -0.16 8.71
CA PHE A 108 0.67 0.18 8.69
C PHE A 108 0.39 1.27 9.72
N GLU A 109 -0.48 2.21 9.36
CA GLU A 109 -0.89 3.31 10.22
C GLU A 109 0.25 4.29 10.60
N ASP A 110 1.42 4.19 9.96
CA ASP A 110 2.47 5.19 10.11
C ASP A 110 1.98 6.56 9.65
N VAL A 111 2.50 7.61 10.30
CA VAL A 111 2.15 9.00 10.02
C VAL A 111 3.07 9.58 8.95
N TYR A 112 2.50 9.97 7.81
CA TYR A 112 3.19 10.67 6.73
C TYR A 112 3.04 12.19 6.91
N THR A 113 4.16 12.90 7.01
CA THR A 113 4.21 14.34 7.29
C THR A 113 4.75 15.18 6.15
N GLN A 114 5.46 14.59 5.18
CA GLN A 114 6.12 15.29 4.10
C GLN A 114 5.10 16.01 3.20
N ASN A 115 5.48 17.19 2.71
CA ASN A 115 4.66 17.98 1.80
C ASN A 115 5.03 17.67 0.34
N GLU A 116 4.85 16.41 -0.05
CA GLU A 116 5.13 15.88 -1.38
C GLU A 116 4.24 14.66 -1.68
N ALA A 117 4.04 14.37 -2.96
CA ALA A 117 3.30 13.19 -3.38
C ALA A 117 4.09 11.90 -3.05
N LEU A 118 3.37 10.81 -2.82
CA LEU A 118 3.96 9.54 -2.42
C LEU A 118 3.30 8.39 -3.17
N THR A 119 4.12 7.49 -3.71
CA THR A 119 3.63 6.22 -4.26
C THR A 119 4.12 5.07 -3.38
N LEU A 120 3.20 4.19 -3.00
CA LEU A 120 3.45 3.09 -2.09
C LEU A 120 3.07 1.75 -2.73
N TYR A 121 3.93 0.76 -2.50
CA TYR A 121 3.78 -0.62 -2.93
C TYR A 121 3.78 -1.54 -1.70
N PRO A 122 3.05 -2.67 -1.73
CA PRO A 122 3.01 -3.61 -0.62
C PRO A 122 4.35 -4.32 -0.43
N VAL A 123 4.75 -4.46 0.83
CA VAL A 123 5.84 -5.36 1.22
C VAL A 123 5.24 -6.67 1.69
N TRP A 124 5.77 -7.77 1.18
CA TRP A 124 5.25 -9.11 1.39
C TRP A 124 6.15 -9.96 2.25
N ASN A 125 5.55 -10.70 3.18
CA ASN A 125 6.22 -11.78 3.91
C ASN A 125 5.63 -13.12 3.47
N ALA A 126 6.46 -14.12 3.16
CA ALA A 126 5.98 -15.44 2.83
C ALA A 126 5.33 -16.10 4.05
N ASN A 127 4.20 -16.75 3.85
CA ASN A 127 3.55 -17.52 4.90
C ASN A 127 4.29 -18.85 5.10
N GLN A 128 4.42 -19.27 6.34
CA GLN A 128 5.00 -20.58 6.65
C GLN A 128 3.92 -21.65 6.68
N TYR A 129 4.26 -22.81 6.14
CA TYR A 129 3.43 -24.02 6.14
C TYR A 129 4.19 -25.19 6.74
N THR A 130 3.48 -26.04 7.48
CA THR A 130 4.04 -27.23 8.11
C THR A 130 3.40 -28.49 7.55
N ILE A 131 4.22 -29.42 7.10
CA ILE A 131 3.82 -30.77 6.70
C ILE A 131 4.13 -31.69 7.86
N THR A 132 3.12 -32.45 8.30
CA THR A 132 3.26 -33.49 9.33
C THR A 132 3.07 -34.87 8.71
N PHE A 133 3.82 -35.84 9.20
CA PHE A 133 3.83 -37.20 8.68
C PHE A 133 3.24 -38.17 9.73
N ASP A 134 2.15 -38.85 9.34
CA ASP A 134 1.67 -39.99 10.11
C ASP A 134 2.28 -41.28 9.53
N THR A 135 3.23 -41.86 10.22
CA THR A 135 3.96 -43.06 9.78
C THR A 135 3.23 -44.37 10.07
N ASN A 136 2.01 -44.31 10.65
CA ASN A 136 1.18 -45.44 10.99
C ASN A 136 1.97 -46.56 11.76
N GLY A 137 2.74 -46.14 12.76
CA GLY A 137 3.56 -47.03 13.61
C GLY A 137 4.93 -47.38 13.01
N GLY A 138 5.39 -46.71 11.98
CA GLY A 138 6.78 -46.70 11.53
C GLY A 138 7.66 -45.74 12.33
N SER A 139 8.94 -45.63 11.94
CA SER A 139 9.85 -44.64 12.54
C SER A 139 9.30 -43.22 12.40
N GLU A 140 9.48 -42.41 13.44
CA GLU A 140 9.05 -41.01 13.44
C GLU A 140 9.78 -40.22 12.38
N ILE A 141 9.04 -39.29 11.74
CA ILE A 141 9.58 -38.30 10.79
C ILE A 141 9.22 -36.92 11.34
N ALA A 142 10.24 -36.07 11.46
CA ALA A 142 10.03 -34.71 11.93
C ALA A 142 9.17 -33.90 10.93
N PRO A 143 8.31 -33.02 11.41
CA PRO A 143 7.57 -32.10 10.55
C PRO A 143 8.52 -31.21 9.72
N ILE A 144 8.12 -30.90 8.49
CA ILE A 144 8.83 -29.94 7.63
C ILE A 144 8.08 -28.62 7.69
N THR A 145 8.73 -27.55 8.16
CA THR A 145 8.17 -26.18 8.14
C THR A 145 9.02 -25.31 7.24
N GLN A 146 8.39 -24.65 6.28
CA GLN A 146 9.08 -23.77 5.35
C GLN A 146 8.15 -22.70 4.75
N ASP A 147 8.76 -21.72 4.10
CA ASP A 147 8.05 -20.62 3.49
C ASP A 147 7.32 -21.04 2.21
N TYR A 148 6.20 -20.40 1.93
CA TYR A 148 5.45 -20.63 0.70
C TYR A 148 6.30 -20.41 -0.55
N GLY A 149 6.23 -21.36 -1.47
CA GLY A 149 6.94 -21.30 -2.75
C GLY A 149 8.42 -21.73 -2.67
N THR A 150 8.87 -22.25 -1.51
CA THR A 150 10.19 -22.90 -1.41
C THR A 150 10.08 -24.39 -1.74
N GLU A 151 11.14 -24.95 -2.34
CA GLU A 151 11.22 -26.37 -2.69
C GLU A 151 11.21 -27.26 -1.43
N ILE A 152 10.41 -28.32 -1.45
CA ILE A 152 10.29 -29.27 -0.37
C ILE A 152 11.17 -30.49 -0.66
N THR A 153 12.13 -30.74 0.21
CA THR A 153 12.90 -31.99 0.17
C THR A 153 12.13 -33.07 0.92
N ALA A 154 11.73 -34.13 0.20
CA ALA A 154 11.04 -35.26 0.81
C ALA A 154 11.94 -35.93 1.88
N PRO A 155 11.38 -36.32 3.02
CA PRO A 155 12.14 -37.05 4.06
C PRO A 155 12.46 -38.49 3.62
N ASP A 156 13.40 -39.10 4.32
CA ASP A 156 13.67 -40.54 4.17
C ASP A 156 12.41 -41.36 4.48
N ASN A 157 12.29 -42.52 3.81
CA ASN A 157 11.18 -43.41 4.03
C ASN A 157 11.15 -43.95 5.46
N PRO A 158 9.98 -43.99 6.13
CA PRO A 158 9.87 -44.56 7.47
C PRO A 158 10.11 -46.09 7.43
N THR A 159 10.69 -46.60 8.51
CA THR A 159 10.96 -48.01 8.67
C THR A 159 10.02 -48.61 9.73
N ARG A 160 9.56 -49.87 9.51
CA ARG A 160 8.76 -50.61 10.47
C ARG A 160 9.12 -52.08 10.39
N LYS A 161 9.46 -52.71 11.53
CA LYS A 161 9.86 -54.14 11.57
C LYS A 161 8.78 -55.05 11.01
N GLY A 162 9.13 -55.83 10.00
CA GLY A 162 8.22 -56.78 9.34
C GLY A 162 7.32 -56.15 8.25
N TYR A 163 7.55 -54.88 7.89
CA TYR A 163 6.79 -54.20 6.85
C TYR A 163 7.71 -53.54 5.84
N THR A 164 7.19 -53.35 4.63
CA THR A 164 7.85 -52.58 3.58
C THR A 164 7.02 -51.32 3.32
N PHE A 165 7.66 -50.14 3.35
CA PHE A 165 7.01 -48.91 3.00
C PHE A 165 6.61 -48.92 1.52
N LYS A 166 5.39 -48.52 1.20
CA LYS A 166 4.83 -48.52 -0.16
C LYS A 166 4.61 -47.13 -0.71
N GLY A 167 4.68 -46.08 0.13
CA GLY A 167 4.42 -44.71 -0.24
C GLY A 167 3.47 -44.06 0.78
N TRP A 168 3.32 -42.75 0.60
CA TRP A 168 2.37 -41.93 1.33
C TRP A 168 0.98 -42.00 0.67
N ASP A 169 -0.08 -41.88 1.43
CA ASP A 169 -1.46 -41.82 0.92
C ASP A 169 -1.77 -40.53 0.18
N LYS A 170 -1.01 -39.47 0.46
CA LYS A 170 -1.03 -38.19 -0.25
C LYS A 170 0.37 -37.86 -0.73
N GLU A 171 0.43 -37.31 -1.91
CA GLU A 171 1.69 -36.83 -2.49
C GLU A 171 2.26 -35.67 -1.64
N ILE A 172 3.56 -35.71 -1.38
CA ILE A 172 4.27 -34.58 -0.76
C ILE A 172 4.35 -33.47 -1.82
N PRO A 173 3.81 -32.26 -1.55
CA PRO A 173 3.89 -31.19 -2.53
C PRO A 173 5.36 -30.82 -2.79
N GLU A 174 5.66 -30.40 -4.03
CA GLU A 174 7.01 -29.98 -4.40
C GLU A 174 7.33 -28.56 -3.90
N THR A 175 6.28 -27.69 -3.73
CA THR A 175 6.38 -26.30 -3.25
C THR A 175 5.12 -25.86 -2.51
#